data_6cb38e21b83bcf945e3c54b57edc400c
#
_entry.id   6cb38e21b83bcf945e3c54b57edc400c
#
_cell.length_a   1.000
_cell.length_b   1.000
_cell.length_c   1.000
_cell.angle_alpha   90.00
_cell.angle_beta   90.00
_cell.angle_gamma   90.00
#
_symmetry.space_group_name_H-M   'P 1'
#
loop_
_entity.id
_entity.type
_entity.pdbx_description
1 polymer ?
#
loop_
_entity_poly.entity_id
_entity_poly.type
_entity_poly.pdbx_seq_one_letter_code
_entity_poly.pdbx_strand_id
1 'polypeptide(L)'
;MKSPLRYPGGKTRAVKILKEYENTHFPGRKVILSPFFGGGSFEIAMCEDGYTVLANDLFGPLYTFWTTLKSNAQNIIELVRTHMPVTKEKFMFFRTNIMNLETLEQAAAYYIINRWSFSGATFCGGYSAQAASGRLNDSSLRTLETIDLARIQFSNMDCCEFLNAHPENAETLVYADPPYYIKTYIYGKDGDMHESFDHEAFAKTIKGRKDWILSYNDCDYIRKLYKGCRIFTESWAYGMNASKESSEVIILPPL
;
A
#
# COMPACT_ATOMS: atom_id res chain seq x y z
N MET A 1 6.44 9.25 10.59
CA MET A 1 6.92 9.51 9.19
C MET A 1 5.76 9.35 8.20
N LYS A 2 5.77 9.98 7.04
CA LYS A 2 4.70 9.80 6.03
C LYS A 2 5.24 9.01 4.85
N SER A 3 4.40 8.16 4.27
CA SER A 3 4.74 7.49 3.02
C SER A 3 5.11 8.50 1.92
N PRO A 4 6.16 8.26 1.13
CA PRO A 4 6.52 9.09 -0.02
C PRO A 4 5.55 8.94 -1.18
N LEU A 5 4.75 7.87 -1.18
CA LEU A 5 3.79 7.59 -2.24
C LEU A 5 2.42 8.19 -1.95
N ARG A 6 1.74 8.58 -3.01
CA ARG A 6 0.30 8.82 -3.02
C ARG A 6 -0.34 7.52 -3.50
N TYR A 7 -0.98 6.81 -2.60
CA TYR A 7 -1.53 5.50 -2.93
C TYR A 7 -3.06 5.51 -2.84
N PRO A 8 -3.77 4.99 -3.87
CA PRO A 8 -5.22 4.85 -3.80
C PRO A 8 -5.61 4.01 -2.58
N GLY A 9 -6.58 4.44 -1.80
CA GLY A 9 -6.94 3.75 -0.56
C GLY A 9 -5.93 3.90 0.59
N GLY A 10 -4.87 4.72 0.43
CA GLY A 10 -3.81 4.86 1.44
C GLY A 10 -4.34 5.25 2.81
N LYS A 11 -3.92 4.53 3.84
CA LYS A 11 -4.44 4.59 5.22
C LYS A 11 -3.86 5.71 6.08
N THR A 12 -3.24 6.75 5.48
CA THR A 12 -2.59 7.83 6.26
C THR A 12 -3.50 8.45 7.34
N ARG A 13 -4.80 8.58 7.07
CA ARG A 13 -5.78 9.11 8.03
C ARG A 13 -6.30 8.07 9.00
N ALA A 14 -6.24 6.80 8.63
CA ALA A 14 -6.67 5.67 9.45
C ALA A 14 -5.59 5.19 10.42
N VAL A 15 -4.33 5.62 10.25
CA VAL A 15 -3.18 5.15 11.06
C VAL A 15 -3.49 5.21 12.56
N LYS A 16 -4.05 6.32 13.04
CA LYS A 16 -4.37 6.48 14.47
C LYS A 16 -5.38 5.42 14.94
N ILE A 17 -6.45 5.24 14.18
CA ILE A 17 -7.51 4.26 14.48
C ILE A 17 -6.95 2.84 14.44
N LEU A 18 -6.16 2.51 13.41
CA LEU A 18 -5.54 1.18 13.29
C LEU A 18 -4.58 0.87 14.45
N LYS A 19 -3.80 1.86 14.91
CA LYS A 19 -2.97 1.73 16.12
C LYS A 19 -3.81 1.53 17.38
N GLU A 20 -4.97 2.17 17.50
CA GLU A 20 -5.90 1.96 18.62
C GLU A 20 -6.45 0.53 18.62
N TYR A 21 -6.81 -0.02 17.44
CA TYR A 21 -7.21 -1.43 17.31
C TYR A 21 -6.09 -2.40 17.68
N GLU A 22 -4.87 -2.14 17.22
CA GLU A 22 -3.70 -2.96 17.54
C GLU A 22 -3.45 -2.97 19.05
N ASN A 23 -3.31 -1.81 19.66
CA ASN A 23 -3.04 -1.67 21.10
C ASN A 23 -4.14 -2.28 21.97
N THR A 24 -5.40 -2.20 21.54
CA THR A 24 -6.55 -2.68 22.32
C THR A 24 -6.72 -4.19 22.23
N HIS A 25 -6.52 -4.75 21.04
CA HIS A 25 -6.88 -6.15 20.77
C HIS A 25 -5.68 -7.09 20.66
N PHE A 26 -4.48 -6.55 20.37
CA PHE A 26 -3.28 -7.34 20.12
C PHE A 26 -2.05 -6.80 20.86
N PRO A 27 -2.16 -6.45 22.18
CA PRO A 27 -1.04 -5.88 22.92
C PRO A 27 0.15 -6.83 22.96
N GLY A 28 1.36 -6.24 22.87
CA GLY A 28 2.61 -7.00 23.00
C GLY A 28 3.11 -7.63 21.68
N ARG A 29 2.44 -7.40 20.57
CA ARG A 29 2.97 -7.78 19.25
C ARG A 29 4.16 -6.88 18.91
N LYS A 30 5.10 -7.41 18.12
CA LYS A 30 6.33 -6.71 17.71
C LYS A 30 6.62 -6.79 16.23
N VAL A 31 5.94 -7.68 15.54
CA VAL A 31 6.13 -7.96 14.11
C VAL A 31 4.79 -7.82 13.39
N ILE A 32 4.76 -6.97 12.37
CA ILE A 32 3.61 -6.85 11.45
C ILE A 32 3.91 -7.66 10.20
N LEU A 33 3.00 -8.57 9.86
CA LEU A 33 2.97 -9.21 8.53
C LEU A 33 1.99 -8.41 7.67
N SER A 34 2.48 -7.78 6.61
CA SER A 34 1.66 -6.99 5.69
C SER A 34 1.67 -7.63 4.29
N PRO A 35 0.66 -8.46 3.96
CA PRO A 35 0.57 -9.11 2.66
C PRO A 35 0.23 -8.16 1.50
N PHE A 36 -0.21 -6.94 1.79
CA PHE A 36 -0.56 -5.88 0.84
C PHE A 36 0.03 -4.55 1.28
N PHE A 37 1.33 -4.38 1.08
CA PHE A 37 2.04 -3.21 1.61
C PHE A 37 1.61 -1.90 0.94
N GLY A 38 1.38 -1.90 -0.36
CA GLY A 38 0.93 -0.73 -1.09
C GLY A 38 1.76 0.52 -0.81
N GLY A 39 1.10 1.55 -0.29
CA GLY A 39 1.75 2.81 0.13
C GLY A 39 2.43 2.75 1.49
N GLY A 40 2.27 1.70 2.28
CA GLY A 40 2.95 1.46 3.55
C GLY A 40 2.65 2.45 4.68
N SER A 41 1.51 3.16 4.64
CA SER A 41 1.26 4.25 5.61
C SER A 41 1.14 3.78 7.06
N PHE A 42 0.48 2.65 7.29
CA PHE A 42 0.34 2.07 8.63
C PHE A 42 1.64 1.41 9.06
N GLU A 43 2.24 0.63 8.20
CA GLU A 43 3.44 -0.15 8.46
C GLU A 43 4.66 0.74 8.80
N ILE A 44 4.84 1.83 8.04
CA ILE A 44 5.88 2.83 8.32
C ILE A 44 5.65 3.48 9.69
N ALA A 45 4.39 3.77 10.04
CA ALA A 45 4.06 4.32 11.35
C ALA A 45 4.27 3.31 12.49
N MET A 46 4.08 2.01 12.26
CA MET A 46 4.40 0.95 13.23
C MET A 46 5.91 0.78 13.40
N CYS A 47 6.71 0.98 12.34
CA CYS A 47 8.17 0.99 12.47
C CYS A 47 8.67 2.12 13.39
N GLU A 48 8.02 3.30 13.39
CA GLU A 48 8.34 4.40 14.33
C GLU A 48 8.05 4.02 15.78
N ASP A 49 7.05 3.15 16.01
CA ASP A 49 6.73 2.61 17.34
C ASP A 49 7.62 1.40 17.71
N GLY A 50 8.61 1.06 16.87
CA GLY A 50 9.60 0.02 17.13
C GLY A 50 9.29 -1.37 16.59
N TYR A 51 8.20 -1.53 15.85
CA TYR A 51 7.85 -2.80 15.20
C TYR A 51 8.81 -3.15 14.06
N THR A 52 8.97 -4.43 13.81
CA THR A 52 9.54 -4.95 12.57
C THR A 52 8.39 -5.27 11.62
N VAL A 53 8.56 -4.97 10.33
CA VAL A 53 7.54 -5.23 9.32
C VAL A 53 8.09 -6.21 8.28
N LEU A 54 7.37 -7.30 8.07
CA LEU A 54 7.54 -8.18 6.92
C LEU A 54 6.47 -7.76 5.90
N ALA A 55 6.90 -7.07 4.87
CA ALA A 55 6.06 -6.44 3.87
C ALA A 55 6.05 -7.25 2.58
N ASN A 56 4.88 -7.41 2.00
CA ASN A 56 4.72 -8.05 0.70
C ASN A 56 3.83 -7.21 -0.21
N ASP A 57 4.12 -7.21 -1.48
CA ASP A 57 3.20 -6.72 -2.51
C ASP A 57 3.42 -7.50 -3.80
N LEU A 58 2.32 -7.89 -4.43
CA LEU A 58 2.38 -8.67 -5.66
C LEU A 58 2.82 -7.83 -6.87
N PHE A 59 2.60 -6.51 -6.83
CA PHE A 59 2.92 -5.63 -7.95
C PHE A 59 4.42 -5.38 -8.07
N GLY A 60 5.08 -6.07 -8.99
CA GLY A 60 6.53 -6.04 -9.17
C GLY A 60 7.15 -4.63 -9.21
N PRO A 61 6.64 -3.66 -10.01
CA PRO A 61 7.20 -2.31 -10.02
C PRO A 61 7.13 -1.56 -8.68
N LEU A 62 6.11 -1.82 -7.86
CA LEU A 62 6.01 -1.27 -6.51
C LEU A 62 7.04 -1.91 -5.57
N TYR A 63 7.17 -3.23 -5.63
CA TYR A 63 8.21 -3.96 -4.90
C TYR A 63 9.62 -3.45 -5.28
N THR A 64 9.89 -3.31 -6.58
CA THR A 64 11.17 -2.75 -7.07
C THR A 64 11.41 -1.34 -6.53
N PHE A 65 10.38 -0.48 -6.53
CA PHE A 65 10.50 0.86 -5.94
C PHE A 65 10.91 0.80 -4.47
N TRP A 66 10.21 0.02 -3.64
CA TRP A 66 10.49 -0.04 -2.21
C TRP A 66 11.85 -0.64 -1.87
N THR A 67 12.24 -1.73 -2.54
CA THR A 67 13.53 -2.39 -2.31
C THR A 67 14.70 -1.52 -2.77
N THR A 68 14.56 -0.83 -3.91
CA THR A 68 15.57 0.11 -4.40
C THR A 68 15.63 1.35 -3.51
N LEU A 69 14.50 1.88 -3.06
CA LEU A 69 14.46 3.00 -2.13
C LEU A 69 15.20 2.68 -0.83
N LYS A 70 14.98 1.49 -0.27
CA LYS A 70 15.66 1.04 0.95
C LYS A 70 17.17 0.93 0.78
N SER A 71 17.64 0.47 -0.36
CA SER A 71 19.06 0.20 -0.60
C SER A 71 19.80 1.39 -1.23
N ASN A 72 19.13 2.24 -2.00
CA ASN A 72 19.77 3.22 -2.85
C ASN A 72 18.88 4.44 -3.19
N ALA A 73 18.36 5.09 -2.14
CA ALA A 73 17.48 6.26 -2.27
C ALA A 73 18.10 7.38 -3.12
N GLN A 74 19.41 7.64 -2.94
CA GLN A 74 20.11 8.72 -3.63
C GLN A 74 20.10 8.53 -5.15
N ASN A 75 20.35 7.32 -5.64
CA ASN A 75 20.34 7.04 -7.07
C ASN A 75 18.94 7.20 -7.70
N ILE A 76 17.87 6.83 -6.97
CA ILE A 76 16.50 7.12 -7.42
C ILE A 76 16.31 8.64 -7.56
N ILE A 77 16.71 9.42 -6.56
CA ILE A 77 16.56 10.88 -6.54
C ILE A 77 17.31 11.51 -7.71
N GLU A 78 18.55 11.12 -7.92
CA GLU A 78 19.37 11.61 -9.03
C GLU A 78 18.73 11.28 -10.38
N LEU A 79 18.33 10.04 -10.57
CA LEU A 79 17.70 9.62 -11.82
C LEU A 79 16.35 10.32 -12.06
N VAL A 80 15.53 10.50 -11.02
CA VAL A 80 14.30 11.28 -11.11
C VAL A 80 14.60 12.72 -11.56
N ARG A 81 15.64 13.35 -11.02
CA ARG A 81 16.06 14.71 -11.41
C ARG A 81 16.48 14.80 -12.87
N THR A 82 17.19 13.80 -13.43
CA THR A 82 17.55 13.79 -14.87
C THR A 82 16.34 13.72 -15.79
N HIS A 83 15.23 13.20 -15.29
CA HIS A 83 14.00 13.13 -16.04
C HIS A 83 13.12 14.39 -15.96
N MET A 84 13.48 15.35 -15.11
CA MET A 84 12.71 16.59 -14.96
C MET A 84 13.12 17.66 -16.01
N PRO A 85 12.18 18.44 -16.53
CA PRO A 85 10.73 18.31 -16.37
C PRO A 85 10.18 17.10 -17.12
N VAL A 86 9.24 16.39 -16.49
CA VAL A 86 8.60 15.22 -17.12
C VAL A 86 7.53 15.71 -18.10
N THR A 87 7.60 15.32 -19.36
CA THR A 87 6.55 15.58 -20.35
C THR A 87 5.48 14.50 -20.36
N LYS A 88 4.34 14.79 -21.00
CA LYS A 88 3.28 13.78 -21.18
C LYS A 88 3.78 12.53 -21.92
N GLU A 89 4.61 12.74 -22.94
CA GLU A 89 5.21 11.68 -23.75
C GLU A 89 6.10 10.79 -22.86
N LYS A 90 6.94 11.39 -22.03
CA LYS A 90 7.82 10.66 -21.09
C LYS A 90 7.03 9.91 -20.05
N PHE A 91 5.99 10.51 -19.49
CA PHE A 91 5.08 9.82 -18.57
C PHE A 91 4.42 8.60 -19.24
N MET A 92 3.93 8.75 -20.47
CA MET A 92 3.32 7.64 -21.21
C MET A 92 4.35 6.56 -21.56
N PHE A 93 5.57 6.93 -21.92
CA PHE A 93 6.66 5.98 -22.14
C PHE A 93 6.93 5.12 -20.90
N PHE A 94 7.11 5.74 -19.74
CA PHE A 94 7.32 5.03 -18.49
C PHE A 94 6.14 4.11 -18.15
N ARG A 95 4.92 4.63 -18.25
CA ARG A 95 3.71 3.85 -17.97
C ARG A 95 3.57 2.62 -18.86
N THR A 96 3.87 2.75 -20.15
CA THR A 96 3.78 1.63 -21.10
C THR A 96 4.88 0.61 -20.88
N ASN A 97 6.10 1.05 -20.58
CA ASN A 97 7.28 0.21 -20.57
C ASN A 97 7.74 -0.22 -19.17
N ILE A 98 7.02 0.14 -18.11
CA ILE A 98 7.44 -0.06 -16.71
C ILE A 98 7.94 -1.48 -16.41
N MET A 99 7.31 -2.50 -16.99
CA MET A 99 7.67 -3.90 -16.76
C MET A 99 8.98 -4.32 -17.44
N ASN A 100 9.48 -3.52 -18.38
CA ASN A 100 10.67 -3.83 -19.20
C ASN A 100 11.86 -2.92 -18.85
N LEU A 101 11.71 -2.02 -17.88
CA LEU A 101 12.79 -1.14 -17.46
C LEU A 101 13.75 -1.86 -16.50
N GLU A 102 15.01 -1.47 -16.53
CA GLU A 102 16.00 -1.91 -15.55
C GLU A 102 15.65 -1.45 -14.14
N THR A 103 16.09 -2.19 -13.14
CA THR A 103 15.68 -2.05 -11.74
C THR A 103 15.66 -0.59 -11.23
N LEU A 104 16.75 0.15 -11.41
CA LEU A 104 16.83 1.53 -10.94
C LEU A 104 15.91 2.47 -11.74
N GLU A 105 15.85 2.29 -13.05
CA GLU A 105 14.98 3.06 -13.92
C GLU A 105 13.51 2.74 -13.64
N GLN A 106 13.18 1.48 -13.39
CA GLN A 106 11.83 1.05 -12.99
C GLN A 106 11.40 1.72 -11.68
N ALA A 107 12.28 1.77 -10.68
CA ALA A 107 12.00 2.44 -9.41
C ALA A 107 11.77 3.95 -9.58
N ALA A 108 12.62 4.63 -10.33
CA ALA A 108 12.47 6.06 -10.64
C ALA A 108 11.20 6.34 -11.46
N ALA A 109 10.94 5.52 -12.49
CA ALA A 109 9.75 5.62 -13.33
C ALA A 109 8.47 5.39 -12.51
N TYR A 110 8.45 4.40 -11.62
CA TYR A 110 7.32 4.16 -10.71
C TYR A 110 7.01 5.40 -9.86
N TYR A 111 8.03 6.01 -9.25
CA TYR A 111 7.87 7.23 -8.47
C TYR A 111 7.34 8.40 -9.31
N ILE A 112 7.90 8.60 -10.50
CA ILE A 112 7.43 9.63 -11.44
C ILE A 112 5.96 9.41 -11.81
N ILE A 113 5.58 8.19 -12.19
CA ILE A 113 4.19 7.86 -12.53
C ILE A 113 3.27 8.14 -11.33
N ASN A 114 3.65 7.72 -10.13
CA ASN A 114 2.86 7.96 -8.93
C ASN A 114 2.63 9.44 -8.66
N ARG A 115 3.68 10.27 -8.78
CA ARG A 115 3.61 11.70 -8.48
C ARG A 115 2.87 12.50 -9.55
N TRP A 116 2.89 12.06 -10.80
CA TRP A 116 2.36 12.79 -11.96
C TRP A 116 0.99 12.28 -12.44
N SER A 117 0.54 11.15 -11.94
CA SER A 117 -0.80 10.65 -12.23
C SER A 117 -1.89 11.51 -11.59
N PHE A 118 -3.03 11.61 -12.26
CA PHE A 118 -4.21 12.25 -11.70
C PHE A 118 -4.57 11.62 -10.36
N SER A 119 -4.74 12.43 -9.34
CA SER A 119 -5.08 12.02 -7.95
C SER A 119 -4.11 11.02 -7.29
N GLY A 120 -2.94 10.76 -7.89
CA GLY A 120 -2.00 9.74 -7.38
C GLY A 120 -2.45 8.30 -7.66
N ALA A 121 -3.39 8.12 -8.58
CA ALA A 121 -3.90 6.79 -8.93
C ALA A 121 -2.92 5.93 -9.75
N THR A 122 -1.67 6.37 -9.85
CA THR A 122 -0.55 5.65 -10.49
C THR A 122 -0.95 5.17 -11.90
N PHE A 123 -1.07 3.89 -12.13
CA PHE A 123 -1.39 3.33 -13.45
C PHE A 123 -2.85 3.50 -13.86
N CYS A 124 -3.77 3.61 -12.91
CA CYS A 124 -5.19 3.88 -13.19
C CYS A 124 -5.47 5.37 -13.42
N GLY A 125 -4.51 6.25 -13.11
CA GLY A 125 -4.60 7.69 -13.36
C GLY A 125 -3.91 8.11 -14.66
N GLY A 126 -4.55 8.96 -15.46
CA GLY A 126 -3.90 9.63 -16.60
C GLY A 126 -2.86 10.66 -16.16
N TYR A 127 -2.04 11.12 -17.08
CA TYR A 127 -1.15 12.27 -16.89
C TYR A 127 -1.92 13.50 -16.42
N SER A 128 -1.41 14.20 -15.43
CA SER A 128 -1.99 15.44 -14.93
C SER A 128 -0.95 16.56 -14.95
N ALA A 129 -1.11 17.52 -15.87
CA ALA A 129 -0.25 18.70 -15.96
C ALA A 129 -0.26 19.51 -14.65
N GLN A 130 -1.38 19.55 -13.95
CA GLN A 130 -1.52 20.23 -12.66
C GLN A 130 -0.79 19.48 -11.53
N ALA A 131 -0.72 18.14 -11.60
CA ALA A 131 0.10 17.33 -10.70
C ALA A 131 1.60 17.50 -11.00
N ALA A 132 1.91 17.65 -12.27
CA ALA A 132 3.25 17.84 -12.79
C ALA A 132 3.96 19.08 -12.22
N SER A 133 3.26 20.20 -12.13
CA SER A 133 3.86 21.46 -11.70
C SER A 133 4.08 21.59 -10.19
N GLY A 134 3.46 20.76 -9.36
CA GLY A 134 3.49 20.96 -7.91
C GLY A 134 3.83 19.75 -7.03
N ARG A 135 3.77 18.52 -7.56
CA ARG A 135 3.87 17.31 -6.73
C ARG A 135 5.21 16.63 -6.72
N LEU A 136 6.00 16.83 -7.76
CA LEU A 136 7.38 16.38 -7.82
C LEU A 136 8.30 17.60 -7.65
N ASN A 137 8.75 17.81 -6.44
CA ASN A 137 9.55 18.94 -6.02
C ASN A 137 10.60 18.48 -4.98
N ASP A 138 11.49 19.35 -4.58
CA ASP A 138 12.56 19.04 -3.63
C ASP A 138 12.01 18.51 -2.30
N SER A 139 10.88 19.00 -1.81
CA SER A 139 10.25 18.48 -0.59
C SER A 139 9.82 17.01 -0.74
N SER A 140 9.30 16.66 -1.91
CA SER A 140 8.92 15.26 -2.19
C SER A 140 10.13 14.35 -2.35
N LEU A 141 11.22 14.83 -2.94
CA LEU A 141 12.47 14.09 -3.04
C LEU A 141 13.16 13.93 -1.68
N ARG A 142 13.14 14.96 -0.82
CA ARG A 142 13.61 14.83 0.56
C ARG A 142 12.90 13.74 1.35
N THR A 143 11.63 13.50 1.07
CA THR A 143 10.88 12.40 1.73
C THR A 143 11.48 11.03 1.37
N LEU A 144 12.00 10.85 0.14
CA LEU A 144 12.71 9.63 -0.25
C LEU A 144 14.05 9.49 0.50
N GLU A 145 14.74 10.61 0.70
CA GLU A 145 16.04 10.63 1.38
C GLU A 145 15.94 10.35 2.88
N THR A 146 14.85 10.82 3.51
CA THR A 146 14.73 10.81 4.98
C THR A 146 13.89 9.67 5.53
N ILE A 147 13.24 8.88 4.67
CA ILE A 147 12.42 7.77 5.12
C ILE A 147 13.29 6.64 5.70
N ASP A 148 12.95 6.20 6.90
CA ASP A 148 13.61 5.04 7.51
C ASP A 148 12.85 3.74 7.20
N LEU A 149 13.48 2.87 6.43
CA LEU A 149 13.00 1.55 6.05
C LEU A 149 13.82 0.40 6.65
N ALA A 150 14.70 0.70 7.63
CA ALA A 150 15.60 -0.30 8.21
C ALA A 150 14.85 -1.50 8.79
N ARG A 151 13.69 -1.26 9.42
CA ARG A 151 12.86 -2.29 10.06
C ARG A 151 11.87 -2.98 9.13
N ILE A 152 11.90 -2.70 7.82
CA ILE A 152 10.99 -3.32 6.84
C ILE A 152 11.77 -4.29 5.97
N GLN A 153 11.28 -5.50 5.84
CA GLN A 153 11.74 -6.50 4.87
C GLN A 153 10.69 -6.66 3.79
N PHE A 154 11.09 -6.61 2.53
CA PHE A 154 10.18 -6.66 1.40
C PHE A 154 10.23 -8.01 0.68
N SER A 155 9.07 -8.50 0.23
CA SER A 155 8.89 -9.66 -0.63
C SER A 155 7.90 -9.36 -1.76
N ASN A 156 7.95 -10.18 -2.81
CA ASN A 156 7.07 -10.06 -3.97
C ASN A 156 6.52 -11.44 -4.32
N MET A 157 5.41 -11.80 -3.72
CA MET A 157 4.77 -13.10 -3.88
C MET A 157 3.25 -12.97 -3.69
N ASP A 158 2.51 -14.03 -4.01
CA ASP A 158 1.08 -14.10 -3.69
C ASP A 158 0.84 -13.90 -2.19
N CYS A 159 -0.26 -13.25 -1.83
CA CYS A 159 -0.58 -12.92 -0.44
C CYS A 159 -0.81 -14.16 0.44
N CYS A 160 -1.42 -15.21 -0.11
CA CYS A 160 -1.65 -16.47 0.61
C CYS A 160 -0.34 -17.26 0.76
N GLU A 161 0.49 -17.28 -0.26
CA GLU A 161 1.84 -17.87 -0.19
C GLU A 161 2.70 -17.13 0.84
N PHE A 162 2.67 -15.79 0.84
CA PHE A 162 3.35 -14.97 1.83
C PHE A 162 2.91 -15.33 3.25
N LEU A 163 1.61 -15.39 3.51
CA LEU A 163 1.11 -15.74 4.83
C LEU A 163 1.49 -17.17 5.23
N ASN A 164 1.44 -18.13 4.31
CA ASN A 164 1.82 -19.52 4.58
C ASN A 164 3.31 -19.67 4.87
N ALA A 165 4.16 -18.87 4.23
CA ALA A 165 5.60 -18.84 4.48
C ALA A 165 5.98 -18.24 5.86
N HIS A 166 5.06 -17.51 6.50
CA HIS A 166 5.26 -16.87 7.79
C HIS A 166 4.25 -17.40 8.83
N PRO A 167 4.51 -18.57 9.43
CA PRO A 167 3.59 -19.17 10.41
C PRO A 167 3.40 -18.26 11.63
N GLU A 168 2.27 -18.42 12.30
CA GLU A 168 1.93 -17.64 13.49
C GLU A 168 2.91 -17.88 14.63
N ASN A 169 3.18 -16.82 15.36
CA ASN A 169 3.86 -16.87 16.66
C ASN A 169 3.29 -15.77 17.58
N ALA A 170 3.68 -15.78 18.84
CA ALA A 170 3.15 -14.87 19.85
C ALA A 170 3.49 -13.38 19.62
N GLU A 171 4.43 -13.07 18.72
CA GLU A 171 4.88 -11.71 18.46
C GLU A 171 4.31 -11.12 17.15
N THR A 172 3.68 -11.96 16.31
CA THR A 172 3.19 -11.52 14.99
C THR A 172 1.73 -11.08 15.00
N LEU A 173 1.45 -10.01 14.25
CA LEU A 173 0.12 -9.55 13.90
C LEU A 173 0.05 -9.39 12.37
N VAL A 174 -0.97 -9.93 11.73
CA VAL A 174 -1.24 -9.63 10.33
C VAL A 174 -2.04 -8.33 10.23
N TYR A 175 -1.54 -7.36 9.48
CA TYR A 175 -2.34 -6.25 8.99
C TYR A 175 -2.55 -6.40 7.49
N ALA A 176 -3.79 -6.47 7.06
CA ALA A 176 -4.13 -6.65 5.65
C ALA A 176 -5.10 -5.56 5.15
N ASP A 177 -4.77 -4.99 4.00
CA ASP A 177 -5.56 -4.01 3.25
C ASP A 177 -5.65 -4.46 1.78
N PRO A 178 -6.39 -5.54 1.50
CA PRO A 178 -6.45 -6.15 0.18
C PRO A 178 -7.18 -5.24 -0.81
N PRO A 179 -7.09 -5.53 -2.13
CA PRO A 179 -7.93 -4.88 -3.13
C PRO A 179 -9.41 -4.92 -2.71
N TYR A 180 -10.09 -3.76 -2.75
CA TYR A 180 -11.47 -3.66 -2.31
C TYR A 180 -12.45 -4.31 -3.28
N TYR A 181 -13.51 -4.89 -2.75
CA TYR A 181 -14.61 -5.41 -3.57
C TYR A 181 -15.46 -4.25 -4.11
N ILE A 182 -15.01 -3.66 -5.20
CA ILE A 182 -15.65 -2.52 -5.87
C ILE A 182 -15.68 -2.75 -7.38
N LYS A 183 -16.63 -2.10 -8.06
CA LYS A 183 -16.78 -2.20 -9.53
C LYS A 183 -15.83 -1.28 -10.32
N THR A 184 -14.89 -0.61 -9.67
CA THR A 184 -14.04 0.42 -10.29
C THR A 184 -12.58 -0.04 -10.26
N TYR A 185 -11.90 0.04 -11.41
CA TYR A 185 -10.49 -0.34 -11.57
C TYR A 185 -9.54 0.63 -10.87
N ILE A 186 -8.81 0.17 -9.85
CA ILE A 186 -7.93 1.05 -9.04
C ILE A 186 -6.50 0.50 -8.91
N TYR A 187 -6.27 -0.81 -9.05
CA TYR A 187 -4.99 -1.45 -8.79
C TYR A 187 -4.44 -2.19 -10.02
N GLY A 188 -3.09 -2.28 -10.12
CA GLY A 188 -2.38 -2.90 -11.24
C GLY A 188 -2.17 -1.94 -12.41
N LYS A 189 -1.51 -2.43 -13.47
CA LYS A 189 -1.20 -1.63 -14.66
C LYS A 189 -2.45 -1.31 -15.49
N ASP A 190 -3.37 -2.26 -15.57
CA ASP A 190 -4.59 -2.19 -16.37
C ASP A 190 -5.86 -2.48 -15.51
N GLY A 191 -5.75 -2.41 -14.17
CA GLY A 191 -6.83 -2.78 -13.23
C GLY A 191 -6.96 -4.28 -12.98
N ASP A 192 -6.10 -5.09 -13.58
CA ASP A 192 -6.10 -6.54 -13.58
C ASP A 192 -5.95 -7.14 -12.17
N MET A 193 -5.15 -6.51 -11.30
CA MET A 193 -4.97 -6.98 -9.92
C MET A 193 -6.22 -6.82 -9.04
N HIS A 194 -7.18 -6.05 -9.48
CA HIS A 194 -8.44 -5.86 -8.78
C HIS A 194 -9.49 -6.89 -9.20
N GLU A 195 -9.58 -7.18 -10.50
CA GLU A 195 -10.54 -8.15 -11.04
C GLU A 195 -10.17 -9.60 -10.72
N SER A 196 -8.86 -9.89 -10.64
CA SER A 196 -8.36 -11.25 -10.43
C SER A 196 -8.15 -11.62 -8.96
N PHE A 197 -8.39 -10.69 -8.01
CA PHE A 197 -8.16 -10.98 -6.59
C PHE A 197 -9.21 -11.97 -6.05
N ASP A 198 -8.74 -13.12 -5.60
CA ASP A 198 -9.60 -14.16 -5.00
C ASP A 198 -9.88 -13.84 -3.52
N HIS A 199 -10.96 -13.11 -3.31
CA HIS A 199 -11.43 -12.72 -1.97
C HIS A 199 -11.76 -13.93 -1.08
N GLU A 200 -12.24 -15.03 -1.65
CA GLU A 200 -12.63 -16.23 -0.89
C GLU A 200 -11.40 -17.03 -0.44
N ALA A 201 -10.43 -17.22 -1.32
CA ALA A 201 -9.17 -17.88 -0.98
C ALA A 201 -8.42 -17.09 0.10
N PHE A 202 -8.33 -15.76 -0.05
CA PHE A 202 -7.72 -14.92 0.97
C PHE A 202 -8.46 -14.97 2.30
N ALA A 203 -9.81 -14.87 2.29
CA ALA A 203 -10.61 -14.97 3.50
C ALA A 203 -10.44 -16.33 4.22
N LYS A 204 -10.32 -17.42 3.48
CA LYS A 204 -10.01 -18.74 4.03
C LYS A 204 -8.66 -18.77 4.71
N THR A 205 -7.64 -18.20 4.08
CA THR A 205 -6.27 -18.15 4.61
C THR A 205 -6.19 -17.31 5.88
N ILE A 206 -6.73 -16.08 5.86
CA ILE A 206 -6.61 -15.19 7.02
C ILE A 206 -7.45 -15.64 8.21
N LYS A 207 -8.63 -16.23 7.99
CA LYS A 207 -9.48 -16.78 9.05
C LYS A 207 -8.86 -18.00 9.74
N GLY A 208 -7.93 -18.68 9.11
CA GLY A 208 -7.13 -19.73 9.73
C GLY A 208 -6.14 -19.21 10.76
N ARG A 209 -5.98 -17.90 10.90
CA ARG A 209 -5.04 -17.23 11.81
C ARG A 209 -5.77 -16.61 13.00
N LYS A 210 -5.04 -16.41 14.11
CA LYS A 210 -5.61 -15.87 15.36
C LYS A 210 -5.52 -14.35 15.46
N ASP A 211 -4.39 -13.79 15.01
CA ASP A 211 -4.04 -12.39 15.25
C ASP A 211 -3.95 -11.62 13.94
N TRP A 212 -5.03 -10.91 13.60
CA TRP A 212 -5.08 -10.11 12.38
C TRP A 212 -6.06 -8.93 12.49
N ILE A 213 -5.72 -7.87 11.77
CA ILE A 213 -6.55 -6.70 11.49
C ILE A 213 -6.71 -6.62 9.98
N LEU A 214 -7.94 -6.52 9.51
CA LEU A 214 -8.27 -6.42 8.10
C LEU A 214 -9.10 -5.18 7.85
N SER A 215 -8.71 -4.35 6.88
CA SER A 215 -9.53 -3.24 6.39
C SER A 215 -10.16 -3.58 5.04
N TYR A 216 -11.43 -3.19 4.86
CA TYR A 216 -12.18 -3.40 3.63
C TYR A 216 -13.21 -2.29 3.41
N ASN A 217 -13.70 -2.15 2.16
CA ASN A 217 -14.90 -1.37 1.91
C ASN A 217 -16.13 -2.06 2.52
N ASP A 218 -17.03 -1.28 3.10
CA ASP A 218 -18.27 -1.80 3.67
C ASP A 218 -19.26 -2.17 2.56
N CYS A 219 -19.54 -3.46 2.42
CA CYS A 219 -20.58 -3.98 1.53
C CYS A 219 -21.09 -5.36 1.99
N ASP A 220 -22.28 -5.72 1.52
CA ASP A 220 -22.96 -6.97 1.91
C ASP A 220 -22.11 -8.22 1.62
N TYR A 221 -21.37 -8.23 0.50
CA TYR A 221 -20.50 -9.35 0.16
C TYR A 221 -19.41 -9.55 1.22
N ILE A 222 -18.69 -8.49 1.60
CA ILE A 222 -17.63 -8.56 2.61
C ILE A 222 -18.21 -8.91 3.98
N ARG A 223 -19.33 -8.31 4.38
CA ARG A 223 -20.01 -8.67 5.65
C ARG A 223 -20.44 -10.15 5.68
N LYS A 224 -20.91 -10.69 4.56
CA LYS A 224 -21.24 -12.12 4.43
C LYS A 224 -20.00 -12.99 4.47
N LEU A 225 -18.95 -12.62 3.74
CA LEU A 225 -17.69 -13.35 3.65
C LEU A 225 -17.02 -13.48 5.02
N TYR A 226 -17.05 -12.42 5.84
CA TYR A 226 -16.46 -12.40 7.19
C TYR A 226 -17.50 -12.59 8.31
N LYS A 227 -18.65 -13.23 8.01
CA LYS A 227 -19.65 -13.58 9.03
C LYS A 227 -19.01 -14.41 10.15
N GLY A 228 -19.29 -14.02 11.41
CA GLY A 228 -18.71 -14.63 12.61
C GLY A 228 -17.43 -13.95 13.12
N CYS A 229 -16.85 -13.06 12.33
CA CYS A 229 -15.78 -12.17 12.79
C CYS A 229 -16.34 -10.90 13.45
N ARG A 230 -15.51 -10.15 14.16
CA ARG A 230 -15.87 -8.85 14.73
C ARG A 230 -15.73 -7.79 13.66
N ILE A 231 -16.82 -7.11 13.27
CA ILE A 231 -16.86 -6.11 12.20
C ILE A 231 -17.21 -4.76 12.80
N PHE A 232 -16.34 -3.79 12.65
CA PHE A 232 -16.51 -2.42 13.11
C PHE A 232 -16.61 -1.50 11.90
N THR A 233 -17.64 -0.66 11.86
CA THR A 233 -17.79 0.33 10.80
C THR A 233 -17.05 1.60 11.20
N GLU A 234 -16.14 2.02 10.35
CA GLU A 234 -15.31 3.21 10.54
C GLU A 234 -15.54 4.19 9.39
N SER A 235 -15.45 5.47 9.69
CA SER A 235 -15.54 6.51 8.67
C SER A 235 -14.32 7.43 8.77
N TRP A 236 -13.61 7.58 7.66
CA TRP A 236 -12.57 8.60 7.49
C TRP A 236 -12.65 9.21 6.11
N ALA A 237 -12.38 10.51 6.04
CA ALA A 237 -12.44 11.22 4.77
C ALA A 237 -11.25 10.83 3.87
N TYR A 238 -11.54 10.28 2.68
CA TYR A 238 -10.54 10.09 1.64
C TYR A 238 -10.31 11.36 0.82
N GLY A 239 -9.06 11.82 0.73
CA GLY A 239 -8.59 12.75 -0.27
C GLY A 239 -9.23 14.12 -0.30
N MET A 240 -9.31 14.73 -1.49
CA MET A 240 -9.62 16.14 -1.72
C MET A 240 -11.12 16.47 -1.80
N ASN A 241 -12.02 15.52 -1.71
CA ASN A 241 -13.47 15.77 -1.67
C ASN A 241 -14.02 15.40 -0.29
N ALA A 242 -14.29 16.41 0.51
CA ALA A 242 -14.95 16.29 1.82
C ALA A 242 -16.39 15.72 1.75
N SER A 243 -16.91 15.46 0.55
CA SER A 243 -18.30 15.03 0.30
C SER A 243 -18.47 13.52 0.06
N LYS A 244 -17.41 12.70 0.10
CA LYS A 244 -17.51 11.24 0.08
C LYS A 244 -16.95 10.68 1.37
N GLU A 245 -17.82 10.51 2.36
CA GLU A 245 -17.61 9.54 3.43
C GLU A 245 -17.63 8.15 2.78
N SER A 246 -16.47 7.52 2.67
CA SER A 246 -16.43 6.09 2.38
C SER A 246 -16.55 5.37 3.71
N SER A 247 -17.61 4.59 3.90
CA SER A 247 -17.66 3.68 5.02
C SER A 247 -16.70 2.52 4.74
N GLU A 248 -15.76 2.35 5.64
CA GLU A 248 -14.89 1.17 5.67
C GLU A 248 -15.23 0.31 6.88
N VAL A 249 -14.85 -0.94 6.81
CA VAL A 249 -14.93 -1.84 7.95
C VAL A 249 -13.54 -2.27 8.38
N ILE A 250 -13.32 -2.26 9.69
CA ILE A 250 -12.22 -2.97 10.32
C ILE A 250 -12.76 -4.30 10.82
N ILE A 251 -12.12 -5.37 10.41
CA ILE A 251 -12.53 -6.73 10.73
C ILE A 251 -11.42 -7.38 11.55
N LEU A 252 -11.81 -8.00 12.66
CA LEU A 252 -10.93 -8.73 13.56
C LEU A 252 -11.40 -10.19 13.67
N PRO A 253 -10.53 -11.13 14.08
CA PRO A 253 -10.93 -12.52 14.33
C PRO A 253 -12.07 -12.60 15.35
N PRO A 254 -12.80 -13.73 15.42
CA PRO A 254 -13.74 -14.00 16.51
C PRO A 254 -13.02 -13.91 17.88
N LEU A 255 -13.80 -13.79 18.95
CA LEU A 255 -13.29 -13.85 20.33
C LEU A 255 -12.86 -15.27 20.70
#